data_7b7d0563301f54b84feb749cdafe7492
#
_entry.id   7b7d0563301f54b84feb749cdafe7492
#
_cell.length_a   1.000
_cell.length_b   1.000
_cell.length_c   1.000
_cell.angle_alpha   90.00
_cell.angle_beta   90.00
_cell.angle_gamma   90.00
#
_symmetry.space_group_name_H-M   'P 1'
#
loop_
_entity.id
_entity.type
_entity.pdbx_description
1 polymer ?
#
loop_
_entity_poly.entity_id
_entity_poly.type
_entity_poly.pdbx_seq_one_letter_code
_entity_poly.pdbx_strand_id
1 'polypeptide(L)'
;SGGGAYSLATKGAGDVITLAADLVLNAVEAMKLPPELPVFQMLDMGCADGGTSLGMIGKVIERVEKTCPDAVFNIIYTDQPRNDFNALVQMIHGLGPFESYLERFQNVRPLFSASSFYLPICPPNSVNLGFSATAMHWLRQKPCDLENHVHMVGATGDALVKFAEQGKRDWERILLNRSKELVSGG
;
A
#
# COMPACT_ATOMS: atom_id res chain seq x y z
N SER A 1 13.34 -11.73 -12.62
CA SER A 1 11.97 -11.47 -13.06
C SER A 1 11.61 -10.01 -12.77
N GLY A 2 11.98 -9.11 -13.66
CA GLY A 2 11.58 -7.70 -13.64
C GLY A 2 10.47 -7.45 -14.67
N GLY A 3 10.06 -6.17 -14.88
CA GLY A 3 9.20 -5.78 -16.00
C GLY A 3 7.69 -5.93 -15.77
N GLY A 4 7.19 -5.77 -14.54
CA GLY A 4 5.75 -5.83 -14.25
C GLY A 4 5.18 -7.25 -14.17
N ALA A 5 6.03 -8.24 -13.94
CA ALA A 5 5.63 -9.65 -13.91
C ALA A 5 4.55 -9.95 -12.86
N TYR A 6 4.60 -9.29 -11.70
CA TYR A 6 3.59 -9.46 -10.67
C TYR A 6 2.24 -8.92 -11.12
N SER A 7 2.15 -7.65 -11.51
CA SER A 7 0.89 -7.02 -11.93
C SER A 7 0.27 -7.69 -13.16
N LEU A 8 1.08 -8.18 -14.09
CA LEU A 8 0.60 -8.95 -15.25
C LEU A 8 0.04 -10.33 -14.84
N ALA A 9 0.68 -11.00 -13.87
CA ALA A 9 0.28 -12.32 -13.41
C ALA A 9 -0.89 -12.30 -12.40
N THR A 10 -1.13 -11.17 -11.72
CA THR A 10 -2.11 -11.04 -10.64
C THR A 10 -3.27 -10.11 -11.01
N LYS A 11 -3.94 -10.40 -12.13
CA LYS A 11 -5.13 -9.65 -12.56
C LYS A 11 -6.17 -9.51 -11.45
N GLY A 12 -6.40 -10.57 -10.66
CA GLY A 12 -7.33 -10.54 -9.53
C GLY A 12 -6.96 -9.51 -8.45
N ALA A 13 -5.67 -9.22 -8.21
CA ALA A 13 -5.26 -8.18 -7.28
C ALA A 13 -5.61 -6.77 -7.82
N GLY A 14 -5.40 -6.54 -9.11
CA GLY A 14 -5.81 -5.31 -9.78
C GLY A 14 -7.33 -5.11 -9.76
N ASP A 15 -8.10 -6.18 -9.98
CA ASP A 15 -9.57 -6.14 -9.92
C ASP A 15 -10.05 -5.79 -8.50
N VAL A 16 -9.46 -6.37 -7.44
CA VAL A 16 -9.78 -6.04 -6.04
C VAL A 16 -9.51 -4.57 -5.73
N ILE A 17 -8.37 -4.02 -6.17
CA ILE A 17 -8.04 -2.59 -5.97
C ILE A 17 -9.03 -1.71 -6.71
N THR A 18 -9.40 -2.07 -7.94
CA THR A 18 -10.36 -1.32 -8.75
C THR A 18 -11.73 -1.30 -8.10
N LEU A 19 -12.20 -2.44 -7.57
CA LEU A 19 -13.48 -2.55 -6.85
C LEU A 19 -13.47 -1.77 -5.52
N ALA A 20 -12.32 -1.68 -4.85
CA ALA A 20 -12.16 -0.93 -3.62
C ALA A 20 -11.91 0.58 -3.82
N ALA A 21 -11.73 1.04 -5.06
CA ALA A 21 -11.36 2.43 -5.34
C ALA A 21 -12.35 3.44 -4.74
N ASP A 22 -13.67 3.18 -4.82
CA ASP A 22 -14.69 4.06 -4.25
C ASP A 22 -14.59 4.17 -2.72
N LEU A 23 -14.21 3.09 -2.02
CA LEU A 23 -13.99 3.13 -0.58
C LEU A 23 -12.81 4.05 -0.23
N VAL A 24 -11.72 3.96 -0.99
CA VAL A 24 -10.54 4.82 -0.81
C VAL A 24 -10.89 6.28 -1.10
N LEU A 25 -11.61 6.55 -2.20
CA LEU A 25 -12.02 7.90 -2.57
C LEU A 25 -13.00 8.51 -1.56
N ASN A 26 -13.93 7.74 -1.02
CA ASN A 26 -14.82 8.18 0.06
C ASN A 26 -14.04 8.51 1.34
N ALA A 27 -13.01 7.73 1.67
CA ALA A 27 -12.13 8.05 2.80
C ALA A 27 -11.40 9.38 2.59
N VAL A 28 -10.87 9.62 1.37
CA VAL A 28 -10.24 10.91 1.01
C VAL A 28 -11.22 12.06 1.12
N GLU A 29 -12.46 11.90 0.67
CA GLU A 29 -13.52 12.93 0.79
C GLU A 29 -13.90 13.23 2.24
N ALA A 30 -13.85 12.22 3.11
CA ALA A 30 -14.12 12.39 4.52
C ALA A 30 -12.99 13.14 5.27
N MET A 31 -11.79 13.21 4.69
CA MET A 31 -10.68 13.99 5.23
C MET A 31 -11.00 15.48 5.12
N LYS A 32 -10.88 16.20 6.21
CA LYS A 32 -11.03 17.66 6.22
C LYS A 32 -9.69 18.32 5.84
N LEU A 33 -9.27 18.13 4.59
CA LEU A 33 -8.01 18.69 4.10
C LEU A 33 -8.12 20.21 3.99
N PRO A 34 -7.13 20.98 4.52
CA PRO A 34 -7.09 22.43 4.32
C PRO A 34 -6.72 22.73 2.87
N PRO A 35 -7.36 23.73 2.21
CA PRO A 35 -7.05 24.07 0.81
C PRO A 35 -5.58 24.43 0.56
N GLU A 36 -4.91 24.97 1.57
CA GLU A 36 -3.48 25.34 1.56
C GLU A 36 -2.54 24.21 1.98
N LEU A 37 -2.99 22.95 1.95
CA LEU A 37 -2.16 21.79 2.31
C LEU A 37 -0.89 21.78 1.44
N PRO A 38 0.32 21.90 2.02
CA PRO A 38 1.53 21.98 1.20
C PRO A 38 1.95 20.63 0.64
N VAL A 39 1.69 19.55 1.38
CA VAL A 39 2.07 18.19 1.00
C VAL A 39 0.99 17.21 1.38
N PHE A 40 0.54 16.41 0.43
CA PHE A 40 -0.26 15.21 0.69
C PHE A 40 0.64 13.98 0.60
N GLN A 41 0.77 13.25 1.69
CA GLN A 41 1.60 12.06 1.75
C GLN A 41 0.77 10.80 1.80
N MET A 42 0.93 9.95 0.80
CA MET A 42 0.28 8.64 0.69
C MET A 42 1.30 7.51 0.82
N LEU A 43 0.93 6.46 1.53
CA LEU A 43 1.75 5.28 1.76
C LEU A 43 1.07 4.04 1.14
N ASP A 44 1.72 3.41 0.17
CA ASP A 44 1.33 2.12 -0.44
C ASP A 44 2.19 1.01 0.16
N MET A 45 1.56 0.12 0.94
CA MET A 45 2.24 -0.90 1.73
C MET A 45 2.08 -2.29 1.12
N GLY A 46 3.22 -2.94 0.81
CA GLY A 46 3.25 -4.21 0.10
C GLY A 46 2.98 -4.02 -1.39
N CYS A 47 3.63 -3.01 -1.97
CA CYS A 47 3.37 -2.51 -3.32
C CYS A 47 3.81 -3.46 -4.44
N ALA A 48 4.63 -4.47 -4.17
CA ALA A 48 5.25 -5.35 -5.17
C ALA A 48 5.93 -4.56 -6.29
N ASP A 49 5.47 -4.68 -7.55
CA ASP A 49 5.96 -3.90 -8.70
C ASP A 49 5.17 -2.59 -8.93
N GLY A 50 4.19 -2.28 -8.08
CA GLY A 50 3.40 -1.04 -8.10
C GLY A 50 2.33 -0.94 -9.18
N GLY A 51 2.33 -1.80 -10.19
CA GLY A 51 1.44 -1.69 -11.35
C GLY A 51 -0.04 -1.76 -11.01
N THR A 52 -0.41 -2.57 -10.02
CA THR A 52 -1.82 -2.77 -9.62
C THR A 52 -2.44 -1.54 -8.93
N SER A 53 -1.65 -0.68 -8.30
CA SER A 53 -2.14 0.50 -7.57
C SER A 53 -2.10 1.82 -8.37
N LEU A 54 -1.42 1.86 -9.53
CA LEU A 54 -1.24 3.07 -10.33
C LEU A 54 -2.55 3.82 -10.61
N GLY A 55 -3.56 3.12 -11.10
CA GLY A 55 -4.85 3.73 -11.46
C GLY A 55 -5.60 4.30 -10.26
N MET A 56 -5.56 3.61 -9.12
CA MET A 56 -6.20 4.08 -7.89
C MET A 56 -5.46 5.29 -7.32
N ILE A 57 -4.13 5.28 -7.29
CA ILE A 57 -3.33 6.42 -6.85
C ILE A 57 -3.61 7.65 -7.72
N GLY A 58 -3.68 7.50 -9.04
CA GLY A 58 -4.06 8.59 -9.95
C GLY A 58 -5.41 9.22 -9.60
N LYS A 59 -6.43 8.40 -9.29
CA LYS A 59 -7.73 8.89 -8.85
C LYS A 59 -7.68 9.62 -7.50
N VAL A 60 -6.84 9.16 -6.58
CA VAL A 60 -6.64 9.85 -5.29
C VAL A 60 -6.03 11.22 -5.51
N ILE A 61 -4.99 11.33 -6.35
CA ILE A 61 -4.36 12.60 -6.70
C ILE A 61 -5.41 13.56 -7.29
N GLU A 62 -6.15 13.14 -8.30
CA GLU A 62 -7.24 13.95 -8.90
C GLU A 62 -8.28 14.42 -7.88
N ARG A 63 -8.60 13.58 -6.90
CA ARG A 63 -9.59 13.93 -5.90
C ARG A 63 -9.04 14.97 -4.92
N VAL A 64 -7.80 14.81 -4.47
CA VAL A 64 -7.15 15.76 -3.55
C VAL A 64 -6.87 17.11 -4.22
N GLU A 65 -6.43 17.13 -5.48
CA GLU A 65 -6.18 18.38 -6.25
C GLU A 65 -7.41 19.29 -6.36
N LYS A 66 -8.62 18.72 -6.35
CA LYS A 66 -9.85 19.52 -6.34
C LYS A 66 -10.00 20.37 -5.09
N THR A 67 -9.47 19.92 -3.96
CA THR A 67 -9.53 20.62 -2.68
C THR A 67 -8.25 21.38 -2.38
N CYS A 68 -7.10 20.82 -2.76
CA CYS A 68 -5.75 21.31 -2.48
C CYS A 68 -4.95 21.43 -3.79
N PRO A 69 -5.24 22.43 -4.65
CA PRO A 69 -4.68 22.50 -6.01
C PRO A 69 -3.16 22.71 -6.04
N ASP A 70 -2.58 23.30 -5.01
CA ASP A 70 -1.15 23.60 -4.92
C ASP A 70 -0.37 22.53 -4.14
N ALA A 71 -1.03 21.46 -3.69
CA ALA A 71 -0.37 20.39 -2.93
C ALA A 71 0.68 19.65 -3.75
N VAL A 72 1.81 19.34 -3.13
CA VAL A 72 2.78 18.36 -3.64
C VAL A 72 2.40 17.00 -3.10
N PHE A 73 2.43 15.97 -3.96
CA PHE A 73 2.10 14.60 -3.56
C PHE A 73 3.38 13.79 -3.34
N ASN A 74 3.57 13.28 -2.15
CA ASN A 74 4.56 12.26 -1.84
C ASN A 74 3.88 10.89 -1.84
N ILE A 75 4.20 10.04 -2.81
CA ILE A 75 3.71 8.67 -2.86
C ILE A 75 4.83 7.74 -2.43
N ILE A 76 4.69 7.17 -1.24
CA ILE A 76 5.70 6.28 -0.65
C ILE A 76 5.32 4.84 -0.92
N TYR A 77 6.11 4.17 -1.72
CA TYR A 77 5.99 2.74 -1.99
C TYR A 77 6.88 1.96 -1.03
N THR A 78 6.29 1.03 -0.29
CA THR A 78 7.08 0.19 0.62
C THR A 78 6.82 -1.29 0.40
N ASP A 79 7.90 -2.05 0.43
CA ASP A 79 7.89 -3.51 0.40
C ASP A 79 9.13 -4.05 1.12
N GLN A 80 9.21 -5.37 1.27
CA GLN A 80 10.36 -6.01 1.90
C GLN A 80 11.66 -5.72 1.11
N PRO A 81 12.84 -5.69 1.79
CA PRO A 81 14.12 -5.44 1.14
C PRO A 81 14.48 -6.40 -0.01
N ARG A 82 13.82 -7.55 -0.09
CA ARG A 82 13.99 -8.53 -1.18
C ARG A 82 13.14 -8.24 -2.41
N ASN A 83 12.24 -7.25 -2.35
CA ASN A 83 11.45 -6.86 -3.50
C ASN A 83 12.34 -6.36 -4.65
N ASP A 84 11.89 -6.57 -5.88
CA ASP A 84 12.54 -6.01 -7.07
C ASP A 84 12.20 -4.52 -7.21
N PHE A 85 12.91 -3.67 -6.46
CA PHE A 85 12.73 -2.22 -6.51
C PHE A 85 13.10 -1.62 -7.86
N ASN A 86 13.94 -2.28 -8.67
CA ASN A 86 14.21 -1.80 -10.01
C ASN A 86 12.97 -1.94 -10.90
N ALA A 87 12.26 -3.07 -10.83
CA ALA A 87 11.00 -3.24 -11.54
C ALA A 87 9.93 -2.23 -11.08
N LEU A 88 9.83 -1.99 -9.77
CA LEU A 88 8.93 -0.99 -9.19
C LEU A 88 9.24 0.42 -9.72
N VAL A 89 10.51 0.86 -9.68
CA VAL A 89 10.93 2.17 -10.20
C VAL A 89 10.58 2.31 -11.67
N GLN A 90 10.90 1.32 -12.49
CA GLN A 90 10.57 1.32 -13.92
C GLN A 90 9.06 1.44 -14.15
N MET A 91 8.25 0.67 -13.41
CA MET A 91 6.79 0.70 -13.52
C MET A 91 6.23 2.10 -13.21
N ILE A 92 6.65 2.68 -12.08
CA ILE A 92 6.17 4.00 -11.64
C ILE A 92 6.58 5.10 -12.63
N HIS A 93 7.75 4.98 -13.26
CA HIS A 93 8.23 5.94 -14.27
C HIS A 93 7.72 5.67 -15.70
N GLY A 94 6.69 4.84 -15.89
CA GLY A 94 6.06 4.60 -17.18
C GLY A 94 6.88 3.72 -18.14
N LEU A 95 7.90 3.02 -17.63
CA LEU A 95 8.71 2.08 -18.42
C LEU A 95 8.15 0.64 -18.36
N GLY A 96 7.01 0.45 -17.72
CA GLY A 96 6.27 -0.80 -17.62
C GLY A 96 5.07 -0.85 -18.59
N PRO A 97 4.27 -1.92 -18.53
CA PRO A 97 3.11 -2.12 -19.41
C PRO A 97 1.85 -1.33 -19.01
N PHE A 98 1.89 -0.57 -17.92
CA PHE A 98 0.76 0.21 -17.43
C PHE A 98 1.06 1.70 -17.49
N GLU A 99 0.02 2.51 -17.77
CA GLU A 99 0.11 3.97 -17.77
C GLU A 99 0.43 4.49 -16.38
N SER A 100 1.43 5.38 -16.28
CA SER A 100 1.83 5.99 -15.02
C SER A 100 1.06 7.28 -14.77
N TYR A 101 0.68 7.53 -13.52
CA TYR A 101 0.14 8.83 -13.12
C TYR A 101 1.15 9.97 -13.27
N LEU A 102 2.46 9.70 -13.32
CA LEU A 102 3.51 10.71 -13.55
C LEU A 102 3.42 11.34 -14.95
N GLU A 103 2.78 10.70 -15.91
CA GLU A 103 2.52 11.28 -17.24
C GLU A 103 1.48 12.42 -17.17
N ARG A 104 0.63 12.39 -16.14
CA ARG A 104 -0.48 13.34 -15.98
C ARG A 104 -0.21 14.42 -14.92
N PHE A 105 0.56 14.11 -13.88
CA PHE A 105 0.75 14.96 -12.71
C PHE A 105 2.23 15.33 -12.52
N GLN A 106 2.54 16.63 -12.54
CA GLN A 106 3.92 17.16 -12.41
C GLN A 106 4.33 17.42 -10.96
N ASN A 107 3.35 17.52 -10.06
CA ASN A 107 3.53 17.82 -8.64
C ASN A 107 3.66 16.56 -7.76
N VAL A 108 3.92 15.40 -8.35
CA VAL A 108 4.07 14.12 -7.65
C VAL A 108 5.53 13.70 -7.50
N ARG A 109 5.85 13.18 -6.32
CA ARG A 109 7.19 12.66 -5.95
C ARG A 109 7.04 11.20 -5.51
N PRO A 110 7.40 10.22 -6.34
CA PRO A 110 7.48 8.83 -5.92
C PRO A 110 8.69 8.62 -5.02
N LEU A 111 8.46 8.02 -3.87
CA LEU A 111 9.48 7.67 -2.87
C LEU A 111 9.46 6.17 -2.64
N PHE A 112 10.60 5.58 -2.35
CA PHE A 112 10.72 4.13 -2.22
C PHE A 112 11.36 3.76 -0.88
N SER A 113 10.73 2.85 -0.14
CA SER A 113 11.20 2.40 1.16
C SER A 113 11.32 0.87 1.17
N ALA A 114 12.54 0.35 1.30
CA ALA A 114 12.79 -1.07 1.44
C ALA A 114 12.55 -1.51 2.90
N SER A 115 11.31 -1.33 3.39
CA SER A 115 10.91 -1.59 4.78
C SER A 115 9.64 -2.42 4.83
N SER A 116 9.62 -3.37 5.77
CA SER A 116 8.41 -4.14 6.04
C SER A 116 7.34 -3.27 6.71
N PHE A 117 6.07 -3.44 6.34
CA PHE A 117 4.95 -2.76 6.98
C PHE A 117 4.76 -3.12 8.48
N TYR A 118 5.49 -4.10 8.98
CA TYR A 118 5.59 -4.42 10.42
C TYR A 118 6.48 -3.46 11.21
N LEU A 119 7.20 -2.58 10.51
CA LEU A 119 8.09 -1.57 11.10
C LEU A 119 7.50 -0.17 10.89
N PRO A 120 7.94 0.84 11.65
CA PRO A 120 7.71 2.22 11.30
C PRO A 120 8.34 2.54 9.93
N ILE A 121 7.59 3.23 9.07
CA ILE A 121 8.00 3.57 7.70
C ILE A 121 8.20 5.06 7.56
N CYS A 122 7.31 5.83 8.18
CA CYS A 122 7.27 7.29 8.09
C CYS A 122 7.43 7.93 9.47
N PRO A 123 7.85 9.19 9.53
CA PRO A 123 7.82 9.96 10.77
C PRO A 123 6.40 10.02 11.37
N PRO A 124 6.28 10.21 12.69
CA PRO A 124 4.98 10.42 13.32
C PRO A 124 4.22 11.60 12.69
N ASN A 125 2.88 11.48 12.60
CA ASN A 125 1.99 12.54 12.10
C ASN A 125 2.41 13.08 10.72
N SER A 126 2.78 12.21 9.78
CA SER A 126 3.24 12.64 8.46
C SER A 126 2.47 12.04 7.29
N VAL A 127 1.68 11.00 7.50
CA VAL A 127 0.93 10.29 6.46
C VAL A 127 -0.53 10.73 6.47
N ASN A 128 -1.04 11.19 5.33
CA ASN A 128 -2.45 11.54 5.17
C ASN A 128 -3.30 10.29 4.86
N LEU A 129 -2.81 9.40 4.01
CA LEU A 129 -3.52 8.20 3.60
C LEU A 129 -2.59 6.99 3.59
N GLY A 130 -2.89 5.96 4.38
CA GLY A 130 -2.24 4.66 4.32
C GLY A 130 -3.10 3.66 3.55
N PHE A 131 -2.51 2.98 2.58
CA PHE A 131 -3.17 2.01 1.73
C PHE A 131 -2.40 0.69 1.70
N SER A 132 -3.11 -0.42 1.70
CA SER A 132 -2.54 -1.74 1.44
C SER A 132 -3.60 -2.63 0.82
N ALA A 133 -3.28 -3.26 -0.29
CA ALA A 133 -4.15 -4.22 -0.94
C ALA A 133 -3.43 -5.56 -1.14
N THR A 134 -4.10 -6.65 -0.79
CA THR A 134 -3.66 -8.03 -1.00
C THR A 134 -2.27 -8.38 -0.43
N ALA A 135 -1.76 -7.61 0.57
CA ALA A 135 -0.45 -7.84 1.16
C ALA A 135 -0.50 -8.25 2.64
N MET A 136 -1.43 -7.71 3.43
CA MET A 136 -1.44 -7.89 4.90
C MET A 136 -1.87 -9.28 5.38
N HIS A 137 -2.13 -10.22 4.48
CA HIS A 137 -2.32 -11.64 4.81
C HIS A 137 -1.00 -12.40 5.02
N TRP A 138 0.14 -11.82 4.63
CA TRP A 138 1.45 -12.40 4.91
C TRP A 138 1.83 -12.17 6.37
N LEU A 139 1.89 -13.22 7.16
CA LEU A 139 2.32 -13.14 8.55
C LEU A 139 3.83 -12.81 8.64
N ARG A 140 4.22 -12.11 9.69
CA ARG A 140 5.62 -11.76 9.97
C ARG A 140 6.51 -12.99 10.14
N GLN A 141 5.93 -14.05 10.70
CA GLN A 141 6.60 -15.34 10.86
C GLN A 141 5.58 -16.47 10.79
N LYS A 142 6.00 -17.61 10.28
CA LYS A 142 5.19 -18.84 10.30
C LYS A 142 5.17 -19.40 11.73
N PRO A 143 4.01 -19.57 12.38
CA PRO A 143 3.95 -20.01 13.78
C PRO A 143 4.19 -21.51 13.96
N CYS A 144 3.84 -22.33 12.97
CA CYS A 144 4.08 -23.78 12.95
C CYS A 144 3.95 -24.32 11.53
N ASP A 145 4.32 -25.57 11.33
CA ASP A 145 4.04 -26.31 10.10
C ASP A 145 2.57 -26.72 10.05
N LEU A 146 2.04 -26.80 8.84
CA LEU A 146 0.71 -27.31 8.55
C LEU A 146 0.83 -28.68 7.88
N GLU A 147 0.15 -29.68 8.44
CA GLU A 147 0.04 -30.98 7.80
C GLU A 147 -0.98 -30.91 6.68
N ASN A 148 -0.62 -31.45 5.51
CA ASN A 148 -1.49 -31.60 4.33
C ASN A 148 -2.09 -30.32 3.75
N HIS A 149 -1.58 -29.12 4.14
CA HIS A 149 -2.03 -27.83 3.63
C HIS A 149 -0.85 -26.90 3.33
N VAL A 150 -0.97 -26.15 2.25
CA VAL A 150 -0.02 -25.06 1.90
C VAL A 150 -0.47 -23.70 2.41
N HIS A 151 -1.73 -23.59 2.87
CA HIS A 151 -2.32 -22.32 3.29
C HIS A 151 -2.99 -22.44 4.66
N MET A 152 -2.84 -21.41 5.51
CA MET A 152 -3.36 -21.38 6.89
C MET A 152 -4.89 -21.53 7.00
N VAL A 153 -5.65 -21.28 5.93
CA VAL A 153 -7.11 -21.48 5.90
C VAL A 153 -7.50 -22.93 6.20
N GLY A 154 -6.60 -23.89 5.91
CA GLY A 154 -6.80 -25.30 6.24
C GLY A 154 -6.38 -25.70 7.65
N ALA A 155 -5.89 -24.75 8.49
CA ALA A 155 -5.43 -25.07 9.83
C ALA A 155 -6.61 -25.47 10.74
N THR A 156 -6.38 -26.48 11.58
CA THR A 156 -7.32 -26.96 12.61
C THR A 156 -6.60 -27.16 13.94
N GLY A 157 -7.37 -27.35 15.02
CA GLY A 157 -6.81 -27.61 16.36
C GLY A 157 -5.77 -26.58 16.79
N ASP A 158 -4.68 -27.04 17.39
CA ASP A 158 -3.60 -26.19 17.91
C ASP A 158 -2.95 -25.31 16.83
N ALA A 159 -2.83 -25.80 15.61
CA ALA A 159 -2.29 -25.01 14.51
C ALA A 159 -3.14 -23.78 14.22
N LEU A 160 -4.48 -23.92 14.17
CA LEU A 160 -5.40 -22.81 13.99
C LEU A 160 -5.23 -21.75 15.08
N VAL A 161 -5.12 -22.18 16.34
CA VAL A 161 -4.91 -21.26 17.48
C VAL A 161 -3.61 -20.48 17.31
N LYS A 162 -2.49 -21.15 17.00
CA LYS A 162 -1.18 -20.51 16.80
C LYS A 162 -1.20 -19.50 15.64
N PHE A 163 -1.85 -19.84 14.53
CA PHE A 163 -1.99 -18.91 13.39
C PHE A 163 -2.87 -17.70 13.74
N ALA A 164 -3.99 -17.92 14.46
CA ALA A 164 -4.87 -16.83 14.88
C ALA A 164 -4.16 -15.87 15.85
N GLU A 165 -3.42 -16.39 16.83
CA GLU A 165 -2.63 -15.57 17.74
C GLU A 165 -1.51 -14.79 17.03
N GLN A 166 -0.82 -15.41 16.08
CA GLN A 166 0.19 -14.71 15.29
C GLN A 166 -0.45 -13.60 14.45
N GLY A 167 -1.57 -13.88 13.78
CA GLY A 167 -2.31 -12.89 13.00
C GLY A 167 -2.78 -11.71 13.84
N LYS A 168 -3.30 -11.97 15.05
CA LYS A 168 -3.70 -10.93 15.99
C LYS A 168 -2.54 -10.01 16.38
N ARG A 169 -1.40 -10.59 16.77
CA ARG A 169 -0.19 -9.82 17.15
C ARG A 169 0.35 -9.00 15.97
N ASP A 170 0.32 -9.58 14.79
CA ASP A 170 0.79 -8.94 13.57
C ASP A 170 -0.11 -7.77 13.16
N TRP A 171 -1.42 -7.98 13.19
CA TRP A 171 -2.40 -6.95 12.88
C TRP A 171 -2.33 -5.76 13.87
N GLU A 172 -2.29 -6.06 15.17
CA GLU A 172 -2.11 -5.04 16.20
C GLU A 172 -0.83 -4.21 15.98
N ARG A 173 0.27 -4.86 15.66
CA ARG A 173 1.55 -4.17 15.37
C ARG A 173 1.43 -3.24 14.16
N ILE A 174 0.80 -3.68 13.08
CA ILE A 174 0.58 -2.87 11.89
C ILE A 174 -0.24 -1.64 12.26
N LEU A 175 -1.36 -1.81 12.92
CA LEU A 175 -2.26 -0.71 13.30
C LEU A 175 -1.58 0.29 14.24
N LEU A 176 -0.83 -0.18 15.26
CA LEU A 176 -0.11 0.68 16.19
C LEU A 176 1.00 1.49 15.51
N ASN A 177 1.68 0.94 14.51
CA ASN A 177 2.65 1.71 13.75
C ASN A 177 1.95 2.76 12.87
N ARG A 178 0.90 2.38 12.16
CA ARG A 178 0.16 3.29 11.29
C ARG A 178 -0.53 4.41 12.08
N SER A 179 -1.12 4.10 13.24
CA SER A 179 -1.74 5.14 14.08
C SER A 179 -0.78 6.23 14.56
N LYS A 180 0.52 5.93 14.65
CA LYS A 180 1.54 6.93 14.99
C LYS A 180 1.97 7.78 13.78
N GLU A 181 1.94 7.18 12.60
CA GLU A 181 2.40 7.83 11.37
C GLU A 181 1.32 8.69 10.71
N LEU A 182 0.04 8.31 10.89
CA LEU A 182 -1.08 9.08 10.35
C LEU A 182 -1.19 10.46 11.04
N VAL A 183 -1.54 11.46 10.24
CA VAL A 183 -1.94 12.78 10.76
C VAL A 183 -3.30 12.68 11.45
N SER A 184 -3.68 13.70 12.22
CA SER A 184 -5.03 13.76 12.76
C SER A 184 -6.06 13.84 11.64
N GLY A 185 -6.99 12.89 11.59
CA GLY A 185 -7.98 12.77 10.51
C GLY A 185 -7.52 12.03 9.25
N GLY A 186 -6.31 11.47 9.31
CA GLY A 186 -5.77 10.59 8.25
C GLY A 186 -6.18 9.15 8.43
#